data_6b9c86e96fe636cd99113f1968e729a0
#
_entry.id   6b9c86e96fe636cd99113f1968e729a0
#
_cell.length_a   1.000
_cell.length_b   1.000
_cell.length_c   1.000
_cell.angle_alpha   90.00
_cell.angle_beta   90.00
_cell.angle_gamma   90.00
#
_symmetry.space_group_name_H-M   'P 1'
#
loop_
_entity.id
_entity.type
_entity.pdbx_description
1 polymer ?
#
loop_
_entity_poly.entity_id
_entity_poly.type
_entity_poly.pdbx_seq_one_letter_code
_entity_poly.pdbx_strand_id
1 'polypeptide(L)'
;MMSVYLDYNASAPVDPQVLDVMIDVYRNHFGNADSRTHGFGEDARNIVETARKQVASLLGVTPAEVFFTSGATESNNIALQGLRAYAETAKKKKIVTSAIEHKAILETVSELQKEGFKAAFVKPDATGRVPVQKILNEVTEHTLAVSLMHVNNETGIIQPVEQLGNELEKRKVLFHVDATQSCGKLVEEIKKMKYDMLSFSAHKLGGPQGIGALVLRKKNYKLPPVKAIMYGGPQEHGIRPGTVPVALVAGCGKACEIAELEYIHRAEKLKFVKDLVLQMLGESGLDFTINGDQNYCMNNTLNVCLHGVSSEALMILTKQYCGISNGSACTSKSYSPSYVLLAMGVPVEQIENSVRISWGADTDPDLLKAEFSKMLSMAKKLAQ
;
A
#
# COMPACT_ATOMS: atom_id res chain seq x y z
N MET A 1 31.13 3.55 0.46
CA MET A 1 30.30 4.74 0.78
C MET A 1 28.92 4.23 1.07
N MET A 2 28.29 4.63 2.17
CA MET A 2 26.92 4.25 2.46
C MET A 2 25.99 5.26 1.77
N SER A 3 25.12 4.79 0.86
CA SER A 3 24.04 5.61 0.28
C SER A 3 22.88 5.67 1.25
N VAL A 4 22.09 6.75 1.22
CA VAL A 4 20.83 6.85 1.97
C VAL A 4 19.68 6.23 1.15
N TYR A 5 18.91 5.32 1.76
CA TYR A 5 17.77 4.71 1.12
C TYR A 5 16.52 5.56 1.32
N LEU A 6 15.99 6.11 0.23
CA LEU A 6 14.84 7.01 0.22
C LEU A 6 13.73 6.52 -0.72
N ASP A 7 13.51 5.20 -0.75
CA ASP A 7 12.45 4.56 -1.56
C ASP A 7 11.60 3.56 -0.75
N TYR A 8 11.26 3.92 0.49
CA TYR A 8 10.46 3.08 1.40
C TYR A 8 9.05 2.77 0.87
N ASN A 9 8.51 3.61 -0.01
CA ASN A 9 7.23 3.30 -0.66
C ASN A 9 7.33 2.17 -1.68
N ALA A 10 8.53 1.86 -2.18
CA ALA A 10 8.75 0.66 -3.00
C ALA A 10 8.90 -0.58 -2.12
N SER A 11 9.75 -0.54 -1.10
CA SER A 11 9.89 -1.59 -0.08
C SER A 11 10.60 -1.03 1.15
N ALA A 12 10.12 -1.31 2.36
CA ALA A 12 10.82 -0.98 3.59
C ALA A 12 11.85 -2.08 3.93
N PRO A 13 12.97 -1.76 4.59
CA PRO A 13 13.82 -2.76 5.23
C PRO A 13 13.03 -3.62 6.21
N VAL A 14 13.42 -4.89 6.34
CA VAL A 14 12.83 -5.78 7.34
C VAL A 14 13.34 -5.35 8.73
N ASP A 15 12.42 -5.18 9.67
CA ASP A 15 12.75 -4.86 11.06
C ASP A 15 13.60 -6.00 11.67
N PRO A 16 14.71 -5.71 12.39
CA PRO A 16 15.54 -6.75 12.98
C PRO A 16 14.78 -7.74 13.87
N GLN A 17 13.82 -7.27 14.67
CA GLN A 17 13.00 -8.16 15.50
C GLN A 17 12.09 -9.08 14.67
N VAL A 18 11.64 -8.61 13.51
CA VAL A 18 10.88 -9.42 12.56
C VAL A 18 11.77 -10.51 11.97
N LEU A 19 12.99 -10.15 11.58
CA LEU A 19 13.95 -11.11 11.04
C LEU A 19 14.30 -12.20 12.06
N ASP A 20 14.53 -11.82 13.31
CA ASP A 20 14.84 -12.78 14.40
C ASP A 20 13.71 -13.80 14.59
N VAL A 21 12.46 -13.35 14.63
CA VAL A 21 11.29 -14.24 14.72
C VAL A 21 11.21 -15.18 13.52
N MET A 22 11.46 -14.68 12.31
CA MET A 22 11.44 -15.52 11.10
C MET A 22 12.55 -16.58 11.11
N ILE A 23 13.76 -16.21 11.54
CA ILE A 23 14.89 -17.14 11.65
C ILE A 23 14.59 -18.24 12.67
N ASP A 24 14.01 -17.88 13.82
CA ASP A 24 13.61 -18.86 14.84
C ASP A 24 12.58 -19.85 14.26
N VAL A 25 11.55 -19.36 13.59
CA VAL A 25 10.53 -20.22 12.96
C VAL A 25 11.15 -21.15 11.91
N TYR A 26 12.04 -20.67 11.05
CA TYR A 26 12.71 -21.53 10.05
C TYR A 26 13.58 -22.61 10.69
N ARG A 27 14.23 -22.31 11.81
CA ARG A 27 15.14 -23.25 12.51
C ARG A 27 14.40 -24.26 13.35
N ASN A 28 13.37 -23.83 14.08
CA ASN A 28 12.82 -24.58 15.20
C ASN A 28 11.36 -25.00 15.01
N HIS A 29 10.59 -24.31 14.11
CA HIS A 29 9.14 -24.49 13.98
C HIS A 29 8.71 -24.74 12.52
N PHE A 30 9.41 -25.61 11.82
CA PHE A 30 9.26 -25.91 10.39
C PHE A 30 8.03 -26.78 10.06
N GLY A 31 7.16 -27.08 11.03
CA GLY A 31 5.97 -27.91 10.84
C GLY A 31 4.95 -27.28 9.89
N ASN A 32 4.13 -28.14 9.24
CA ASN A 32 2.99 -27.69 8.47
C ASN A 32 1.80 -27.42 9.39
N ALA A 33 1.27 -26.19 9.39
CA ALA A 33 0.17 -25.77 10.26
C ALA A 33 -1.14 -26.59 10.07
N ASP A 34 -1.31 -27.29 8.95
CA ASP A 34 -2.45 -28.16 8.71
C ASP A 34 -2.29 -29.58 9.26
N SER A 35 -1.07 -29.95 9.70
CA SER A 35 -0.84 -31.28 10.29
C SER A 35 -1.47 -31.38 11.65
N ARG A 36 -2.30 -32.43 11.85
CA ARG A 36 -3.07 -32.63 13.08
C ARG A 36 -2.55 -33.78 13.94
N THR A 37 -1.54 -34.52 13.47
CA THR A 37 -1.12 -35.80 14.05
C THR A 37 0.15 -35.72 14.88
N HIS A 38 0.77 -34.55 15.00
CA HIS A 38 2.03 -34.38 15.74
C HIS A 38 2.22 -32.94 16.21
N GLY A 39 3.04 -32.74 17.25
CA GLY A 39 3.29 -31.44 17.90
C GLY A 39 3.88 -30.37 16.97
N PHE A 40 4.72 -30.75 15.99
CA PHE A 40 5.25 -29.79 15.02
C PHE A 40 4.15 -29.05 14.23
N GLY A 41 3.04 -29.73 13.90
CA GLY A 41 1.90 -29.08 13.23
C GLY A 41 1.12 -28.18 14.19
N GLU A 42 0.99 -28.58 15.44
CA GLU A 42 0.36 -27.78 16.49
C GLU A 42 1.14 -26.47 16.76
N ASP A 43 2.47 -26.58 16.90
CA ASP A 43 3.35 -25.42 17.07
C ASP A 43 3.22 -24.43 15.90
N ALA A 44 3.30 -24.92 14.66
CA ALA A 44 3.15 -24.10 13.46
C ALA A 44 1.78 -23.42 13.41
N ARG A 45 0.71 -24.12 13.78
CA ARG A 45 -0.64 -23.56 13.85
C ARG A 45 -0.73 -22.45 14.90
N ASN A 46 -0.17 -22.65 16.07
CA ASN A 46 -0.16 -21.68 17.15
C ASN A 46 0.56 -20.39 16.74
N ILE A 47 1.67 -20.50 15.99
CA ILE A 47 2.39 -19.37 15.42
C ILE A 47 1.52 -18.61 14.41
N VAL A 48 0.86 -19.32 13.48
CA VAL A 48 -0.04 -18.71 12.50
C VAL A 48 -1.20 -17.98 13.18
N GLU A 49 -1.84 -18.61 14.19
CA GLU A 49 -2.95 -17.98 14.90
C GLU A 49 -2.49 -16.79 15.77
N THR A 50 -1.29 -16.82 16.32
CA THR A 50 -0.70 -15.66 17.01
C THR A 50 -0.49 -14.49 16.05
N ALA A 51 0.12 -14.74 14.90
CA ALA A 51 0.30 -13.71 13.87
C ALA A 51 -1.03 -13.14 13.37
N ARG A 52 -2.05 -14.00 13.22
CA ARG A 52 -3.41 -13.59 12.83
C ARG A 52 -4.04 -12.64 13.86
N LYS A 53 -3.85 -12.91 15.16
CA LYS A 53 -4.29 -12.01 16.24
C LYS A 53 -3.56 -10.68 16.22
N GLN A 54 -2.25 -10.66 15.95
CA GLN A 54 -1.45 -9.43 15.86
C GLN A 54 -1.90 -8.55 14.68
N VAL A 55 -2.14 -9.16 13.50
CA VAL A 55 -2.73 -8.44 12.36
C VAL A 55 -4.11 -7.89 12.71
N ALA A 56 -4.96 -8.70 13.33
CA ALA A 56 -6.32 -8.31 13.71
C ALA A 56 -6.32 -7.15 14.71
N SER A 57 -5.43 -7.15 15.69
CA SER A 57 -5.26 -6.09 16.69
C SER A 57 -4.89 -4.76 16.03
N LEU A 58 -3.86 -4.74 15.17
CA LEU A 58 -3.45 -3.55 14.44
C LEU A 58 -4.59 -2.91 13.64
N LEU A 59 -5.44 -3.74 13.02
CA LEU A 59 -6.50 -3.28 12.12
C LEU A 59 -7.87 -3.08 12.82
N GLY A 60 -7.99 -3.42 14.10
CA GLY A 60 -9.24 -3.34 14.85
C GLY A 60 -10.33 -4.29 14.33
N VAL A 61 -9.94 -5.50 13.93
CA VAL A 61 -10.84 -6.55 13.42
C VAL A 61 -10.72 -7.83 14.24
N THR A 62 -11.57 -8.82 13.98
CA THR A 62 -11.41 -10.13 14.61
C THR A 62 -10.45 -11.02 13.82
N PRO A 63 -9.73 -11.96 14.46
CA PRO A 63 -8.84 -12.89 13.75
C PRO A 63 -9.55 -13.66 12.61
N ALA A 64 -10.83 -14.00 12.77
CA ALA A 64 -11.61 -14.71 11.76
C ALA A 64 -11.98 -13.85 10.52
N GLU A 65 -11.57 -12.60 10.47
CA GLU A 65 -11.71 -11.68 9.33
C GLU A 65 -10.40 -11.49 8.57
N VAL A 66 -9.28 -12.04 9.06
CA VAL A 66 -7.93 -11.92 8.45
C VAL A 66 -7.62 -13.17 7.64
N PHE A 67 -7.20 -12.99 6.39
CA PHE A 67 -6.80 -14.05 5.45
C PHE A 67 -5.41 -13.73 4.91
N PHE A 68 -4.44 -14.60 5.15
CA PHE A 68 -3.08 -14.42 4.66
C PHE A 68 -2.99 -14.68 3.15
N THR A 69 -2.23 -13.83 2.47
CA THR A 69 -1.99 -13.86 1.02
C THR A 69 -0.49 -13.65 0.76
N SER A 70 -0.05 -13.72 -0.49
CA SER A 70 1.34 -13.40 -0.84
C SER A 70 1.65 -11.89 -0.84
N GLY A 71 0.66 -11.03 -0.63
CA GLY A 71 0.80 -9.58 -0.61
C GLY A 71 -0.45 -8.88 -1.13
N ALA A 72 -0.40 -7.54 -1.16
CA ALA A 72 -1.55 -6.72 -1.55
C ALA A 72 -2.03 -7.00 -2.98
N THR A 73 -1.13 -7.34 -3.91
CA THR A 73 -1.54 -7.69 -5.28
C THR A 73 -2.48 -8.89 -5.30
N GLU A 74 -2.15 -9.97 -4.58
CA GLU A 74 -3.04 -11.12 -4.46
C GLU A 74 -4.33 -10.76 -3.71
N SER A 75 -4.22 -10.01 -2.61
CA SER A 75 -5.38 -9.55 -1.82
C SER A 75 -6.36 -8.73 -2.66
N ASN A 76 -5.86 -7.77 -3.44
CA ASN A 76 -6.65 -6.92 -4.33
C ASN A 76 -7.36 -7.75 -5.41
N ASN A 77 -6.66 -8.72 -5.99
CA ASN A 77 -7.22 -9.64 -6.97
C ASN A 77 -8.33 -10.51 -6.34
N ILE A 78 -8.09 -11.10 -5.16
CA ILE A 78 -9.11 -11.90 -4.46
C ILE A 78 -10.33 -11.03 -4.12
N ALA A 79 -10.12 -9.81 -3.62
CA ALA A 79 -11.20 -8.90 -3.25
C ALA A 79 -12.13 -8.58 -4.43
N LEU A 80 -11.58 -8.28 -5.60
CA LEU A 80 -12.37 -7.85 -6.76
C LEU A 80 -12.83 -9.03 -7.63
N GLN A 81 -11.94 -9.93 -8.01
CA GLN A 81 -12.27 -11.08 -8.84
C GLN A 81 -13.15 -12.08 -8.09
N GLY A 82 -12.96 -12.23 -6.78
CA GLY A 82 -13.77 -13.11 -5.93
C GLY A 82 -15.24 -12.71 -5.86
N LEU A 83 -15.60 -11.51 -6.30
CA LEU A 83 -17.00 -11.05 -6.37
C LEU A 83 -17.74 -11.49 -7.64
N ARG A 84 -17.09 -12.15 -8.61
CA ARG A 84 -17.71 -12.55 -9.89
C ARG A 84 -19.01 -13.33 -9.71
N ALA A 85 -18.98 -14.37 -8.87
CA ALA A 85 -20.16 -15.20 -8.63
C ALA A 85 -21.31 -14.40 -7.97
N TYR A 86 -20.97 -13.49 -7.07
CA TYR A 86 -21.98 -12.62 -6.46
C TYR A 86 -22.53 -11.60 -7.45
N ALA A 87 -21.71 -11.09 -8.35
CA ALA A 87 -22.14 -10.14 -9.39
C ALA A 87 -23.27 -10.72 -10.26
N GLU A 88 -23.18 -12.01 -10.61
CA GLU A 88 -24.22 -12.71 -11.39
C GLU A 88 -25.54 -12.82 -10.61
N THR A 89 -25.46 -13.28 -9.36
CA THR A 89 -26.67 -13.46 -8.53
C THR A 89 -27.32 -12.14 -8.13
N ALA A 90 -26.51 -11.11 -7.85
CA ALA A 90 -26.99 -9.78 -7.48
C ALA A 90 -27.40 -8.93 -8.69
N LYS A 91 -27.09 -9.37 -9.92
CA LYS A 91 -27.25 -8.60 -11.18
C LYS A 91 -26.55 -7.23 -11.12
N LYS A 92 -25.38 -7.18 -10.49
CA LYS A 92 -24.58 -5.97 -10.31
C LYS A 92 -23.20 -6.20 -10.91
N LYS A 93 -22.87 -5.49 -11.98
CA LYS A 93 -21.61 -5.65 -12.71
C LYS A 93 -20.85 -4.33 -12.93
N LYS A 94 -21.10 -3.30 -12.11
CA LYS A 94 -20.34 -2.05 -12.17
C LYS A 94 -19.36 -1.97 -11.01
N ILE A 95 -18.09 -1.68 -11.31
CA ILE A 95 -17.04 -1.36 -10.33
C ILE A 95 -16.70 0.12 -10.49
N VAL A 96 -16.63 0.85 -9.39
CA VAL A 96 -16.17 2.24 -9.35
C VAL A 96 -14.84 2.27 -8.63
N THR A 97 -13.82 2.87 -9.23
CA THR A 97 -12.49 2.99 -8.64
C THR A 97 -11.84 4.32 -9.03
N SER A 98 -10.67 4.62 -8.47
CA SER A 98 -9.95 5.83 -8.88
C SER A 98 -9.01 5.57 -10.05
N ALA A 99 -8.69 6.63 -10.80
CA ALA A 99 -7.70 6.57 -11.87
C ALA A 99 -6.25 6.55 -11.36
N ILE A 100 -6.05 6.67 -10.04
CA ILE A 100 -4.73 6.71 -9.37
C ILE A 100 -4.45 5.49 -8.51
N GLU A 101 -5.25 4.44 -8.64
CA GLU A 101 -5.02 3.16 -7.95
C GLU A 101 -3.70 2.51 -8.36
N HIS A 102 -3.18 1.64 -7.49
CA HIS A 102 -2.09 0.75 -7.89
C HIS A 102 -2.53 -0.16 -9.07
N LYS A 103 -1.57 -0.54 -9.92
CA LYS A 103 -1.83 -1.41 -11.09
C LYS A 103 -2.54 -2.72 -10.73
N ALA A 104 -2.32 -3.25 -9.51
CA ALA A 104 -3.03 -4.42 -9.01
C ALA A 104 -4.58 -4.24 -8.95
N ILE A 105 -5.06 -3.01 -8.90
CA ILE A 105 -6.50 -2.68 -9.01
C ILE A 105 -6.85 -2.32 -10.46
N LEU A 106 -6.10 -1.41 -11.09
CA LEU A 106 -6.42 -0.94 -12.45
C LEU A 106 -6.47 -2.09 -13.45
N GLU A 107 -5.44 -2.95 -13.47
CA GLU A 107 -5.37 -4.09 -14.37
C GLU A 107 -6.44 -5.14 -14.04
N THR A 108 -6.69 -5.40 -12.74
CA THR A 108 -7.76 -6.34 -12.34
C THR A 108 -9.14 -5.86 -12.79
N VAL A 109 -9.42 -4.56 -12.65
CA VAL A 109 -10.70 -3.99 -13.13
C VAL A 109 -10.78 -4.02 -14.66
N SER A 110 -9.66 -3.75 -15.34
CA SER A 110 -9.59 -3.83 -16.81
C SER A 110 -9.84 -5.25 -17.33
N GLU A 111 -9.32 -6.29 -16.65
CA GLU A 111 -9.63 -7.68 -16.99
C GLU A 111 -11.10 -8.02 -16.75
N LEU A 112 -11.69 -7.56 -15.66
CA LEU A 112 -13.12 -7.74 -15.41
C LEU A 112 -14.00 -7.04 -16.48
N GLN A 113 -13.55 -5.92 -17.05
CA GLN A 113 -14.28 -5.28 -18.16
C GLN A 113 -14.36 -6.20 -19.41
N LYS A 114 -13.30 -6.97 -19.71
CA LYS A 114 -13.30 -7.95 -20.80
C LYS A 114 -14.32 -9.06 -20.56
N GLU A 115 -14.68 -9.31 -19.29
CA GLU A 115 -15.71 -10.29 -18.88
C GLU A 115 -17.11 -9.66 -18.77
N GLY A 116 -17.32 -8.44 -19.28
CA GLY A 116 -18.61 -7.77 -19.33
C GLY A 116 -18.97 -6.94 -18.10
N PHE A 117 -18.01 -6.69 -17.19
CA PHE A 117 -18.20 -5.70 -16.14
C PHE A 117 -18.09 -4.27 -16.72
N LYS A 118 -18.81 -3.35 -16.11
CA LYS A 118 -18.63 -1.91 -16.34
C LYS A 118 -17.67 -1.34 -15.32
N ALA A 119 -16.82 -0.40 -15.70
CA ALA A 119 -15.93 0.28 -14.78
C ALA A 119 -16.03 1.80 -14.93
N ALA A 120 -15.89 2.52 -13.81
CA ALA A 120 -15.69 3.95 -13.78
C ALA A 120 -14.37 4.24 -13.04
N PHE A 121 -13.45 4.94 -13.73
CA PHE A 121 -12.16 5.37 -13.18
C PHE A 121 -12.23 6.86 -12.87
N VAL A 122 -12.46 7.20 -11.60
CA VAL A 122 -12.66 8.59 -11.16
C VAL A 122 -11.32 9.30 -11.00
N LYS A 123 -11.13 10.42 -11.69
CA LYS A 123 -9.91 11.22 -11.61
C LYS A 123 -9.89 12.04 -10.33
N PRO A 124 -8.70 12.18 -9.69
CA PRO A 124 -8.50 13.14 -8.61
C PRO A 124 -8.69 14.59 -9.12
N ASP A 125 -8.63 15.52 -8.20
CA ASP A 125 -8.38 16.93 -8.51
C ASP A 125 -6.87 17.27 -8.40
N ALA A 126 -6.52 18.54 -8.56
CA ALA A 126 -5.13 19.00 -8.49
C ALA A 126 -4.48 18.80 -7.11
N THR A 127 -5.26 18.59 -6.03
CA THR A 127 -4.74 18.26 -4.71
C THR A 127 -4.20 16.83 -4.61
N GLY A 128 -4.51 15.98 -5.62
CA GLY A 128 -4.23 14.53 -5.62
C GLY A 128 -5.30 13.71 -4.90
N ARG A 129 -6.35 14.34 -4.37
CA ARG A 129 -7.50 13.65 -3.74
C ARG A 129 -8.60 13.38 -4.76
N VAL A 130 -9.26 12.24 -4.60
CA VAL A 130 -10.46 11.91 -5.36
C VAL A 130 -11.68 12.43 -4.59
N PRO A 131 -12.40 13.44 -5.10
CA PRO A 131 -13.54 13.99 -4.39
C PRO A 131 -14.63 12.93 -4.19
N VAL A 132 -15.11 12.77 -2.95
CA VAL A 132 -16.12 11.75 -2.60
C VAL A 132 -17.35 11.87 -3.47
N GLN A 133 -17.81 13.10 -3.74
CA GLN A 133 -19.00 13.31 -4.56
C GLN A 133 -18.83 12.81 -5.99
N LYS A 134 -17.62 12.91 -6.58
CA LYS A 134 -17.36 12.38 -7.93
C LYS A 134 -17.50 10.84 -7.93
N ILE A 135 -17.03 10.15 -6.89
CA ILE A 135 -17.21 8.70 -6.76
C ILE A 135 -18.69 8.37 -6.59
N LEU A 136 -19.39 9.09 -5.70
CA LEU A 136 -20.81 8.84 -5.42
C LEU A 136 -21.72 9.08 -6.62
N ASN A 137 -21.37 10.00 -7.52
CA ASN A 137 -22.10 10.24 -8.77
C ASN A 137 -22.01 9.04 -9.75
N GLU A 138 -20.93 8.25 -9.65
CA GLU A 138 -20.76 7.01 -10.42
C GLU A 138 -21.47 5.80 -9.80
N VAL A 139 -21.90 5.89 -8.54
CA VAL A 139 -22.58 4.79 -7.83
C VAL A 139 -24.05 4.74 -8.25
N THR A 140 -24.46 3.60 -8.81
CA THR A 140 -25.83 3.29 -9.26
C THR A 140 -26.34 2.01 -8.59
N GLU A 141 -27.60 1.63 -8.85
CA GLU A 141 -28.14 0.33 -8.41
C GLU A 141 -27.38 -0.89 -8.97
N HIS A 142 -26.69 -0.72 -10.09
CA HIS A 142 -25.87 -1.76 -10.70
C HIS A 142 -24.44 -1.82 -10.15
N THR A 143 -24.07 -0.94 -9.23
CA THR A 143 -22.73 -0.91 -8.63
C THR A 143 -22.55 -2.10 -7.70
N LEU A 144 -21.58 -2.96 -8.04
CA LEU A 144 -21.17 -4.12 -7.25
C LEU A 144 -20.28 -3.71 -6.07
N ALA A 145 -19.24 -2.96 -6.39
CA ALA A 145 -18.27 -2.51 -5.41
C ALA A 145 -17.65 -1.17 -5.81
N VAL A 146 -17.18 -0.45 -4.79
CA VAL A 146 -16.24 0.67 -4.92
C VAL A 146 -14.89 0.22 -4.38
N SER A 147 -13.78 0.59 -5.05
CA SER A 147 -12.42 0.37 -4.58
C SER A 147 -11.67 1.70 -4.56
N LEU A 148 -11.06 2.04 -3.42
CA LEU A 148 -10.25 3.25 -3.30
C LEU A 148 -9.04 2.98 -2.42
N MET A 149 -7.84 3.32 -2.90
CA MET A 149 -6.64 3.27 -2.05
C MET A 149 -6.74 4.28 -0.91
N HIS A 150 -6.17 3.96 0.25
CA HIS A 150 -6.15 4.90 1.37
C HIS A 150 -5.07 5.97 1.21
N VAL A 151 -3.88 5.57 0.76
CA VAL A 151 -2.76 6.49 0.51
C VAL A 151 -2.14 6.17 -0.84
N ASN A 152 -1.96 7.19 -1.66
CA ASN A 152 -1.33 7.00 -2.96
C ASN A 152 0.19 6.74 -2.81
N ASN A 153 0.68 5.72 -3.48
CA ASN A 153 2.07 5.27 -3.37
C ASN A 153 3.09 6.19 -4.07
N GLU A 154 2.66 7.07 -4.96
CA GLU A 154 3.54 8.00 -5.66
C GLU A 154 3.59 9.38 -5.00
N THR A 155 2.44 9.91 -4.61
CA THR A 155 2.32 11.27 -4.06
C THR A 155 2.27 11.30 -2.53
N GLY A 156 1.95 10.18 -1.88
CA GLY A 156 1.70 10.13 -0.44
C GLY A 156 0.37 10.74 0.00
N ILE A 157 -0.49 11.15 -0.95
CA ILE A 157 -1.76 11.82 -0.64
C ILE A 157 -2.78 10.84 -0.04
N ILE A 158 -3.33 11.22 1.11
CA ILE A 158 -4.36 10.47 1.86
C ILE A 158 -5.72 10.71 1.21
N GLN A 159 -6.38 9.65 0.80
CA GLN A 159 -7.70 9.69 0.17
C GLN A 159 -8.82 9.73 1.22
N PRO A 160 -10.00 10.28 0.90
CA PRO A 160 -11.11 10.49 1.86
C PRO A 160 -11.92 9.20 2.10
N VAL A 161 -11.23 8.10 2.46
CA VAL A 161 -11.84 6.75 2.59
C VAL A 161 -12.84 6.65 3.74
N GLU A 162 -12.62 7.36 4.86
CA GLU A 162 -13.56 7.36 5.97
C GLU A 162 -14.90 8.00 5.57
N GLN A 163 -14.86 9.17 4.94
CA GLN A 163 -16.05 9.84 4.46
C GLN A 163 -16.79 9.00 3.41
N LEU A 164 -16.04 8.43 2.47
CA LEU A 164 -16.60 7.56 1.43
C LEU A 164 -17.25 6.30 2.02
N GLY A 165 -16.56 5.65 2.96
CA GLY A 165 -17.06 4.43 3.63
C GLY A 165 -18.37 4.66 4.36
N ASN A 166 -18.51 5.82 5.04
CA ASN A 166 -19.77 6.22 5.71
C ASN A 166 -20.94 6.37 4.72
N GLU A 167 -20.68 6.90 3.52
CA GLU A 167 -21.72 7.07 2.50
C GLU A 167 -22.06 5.75 1.80
N LEU A 168 -21.07 4.89 1.52
CA LEU A 168 -21.28 3.60 0.87
C LEU A 168 -22.00 2.61 1.79
N GLU A 169 -21.75 2.65 3.11
CA GLU A 169 -22.50 1.85 4.07
C GLU A 169 -23.99 2.15 4.05
N LYS A 170 -24.39 3.43 4.00
CA LYS A 170 -25.79 3.85 3.87
C LYS A 170 -26.43 3.32 2.58
N ARG A 171 -25.66 3.26 1.50
CA ARG A 171 -26.09 2.81 0.18
C ARG A 171 -26.02 1.28 0.00
N LYS A 172 -25.46 0.55 0.99
CA LYS A 172 -25.26 -0.92 0.95
C LYS A 172 -24.46 -1.36 -0.27
N VAL A 173 -23.41 -0.61 -0.63
CA VAL A 173 -22.46 -0.92 -1.69
C VAL A 173 -21.19 -1.44 -1.06
N LEU A 174 -20.63 -2.54 -1.56
CA LEU A 174 -19.39 -3.12 -1.06
C LEU A 174 -18.23 -2.13 -1.27
N PHE A 175 -17.41 -1.98 -0.22
CA PHE A 175 -16.26 -1.08 -0.25
C PHE A 175 -14.97 -1.84 0.02
N HIS A 176 -14.04 -1.76 -0.93
CA HIS A 176 -12.67 -2.26 -0.82
C HIS A 176 -11.69 -1.10 -0.63
N VAL A 177 -10.75 -1.25 0.31
CA VAL A 177 -9.69 -0.28 0.57
C VAL A 177 -8.32 -0.94 0.37
N ASP A 178 -7.51 -0.42 -0.54
CA ASP A 178 -6.08 -0.75 -0.59
C ASP A 178 -5.34 0.10 0.45
N ALA A 179 -4.99 -0.51 1.58
CA ALA A 179 -4.30 0.12 2.70
C ALA A 179 -2.79 -0.13 2.68
N THR A 180 -2.21 -0.53 1.55
CA THR A 180 -0.81 -0.95 1.44
C THR A 180 0.17 0.12 1.94
N GLN A 181 -0.08 1.39 1.67
CA GLN A 181 0.79 2.47 2.11
C GLN A 181 0.45 3.04 3.50
N SER A 182 -0.75 2.78 4.01
CA SER A 182 -1.25 3.32 5.29
C SER A 182 -1.18 2.32 6.45
N CYS A 183 -1.21 1.01 6.17
CA CYS A 183 -1.15 -0.03 7.20
C CYS A 183 0.10 0.14 8.07
N GLY A 184 -0.08 0.13 9.40
CA GLY A 184 0.98 0.35 10.37
C GLY A 184 1.45 1.81 10.52
N LYS A 185 0.87 2.76 9.77
CA LYS A 185 1.18 4.20 9.84
C LYS A 185 -0.02 5.04 10.26
N LEU A 186 -1.20 4.80 9.67
CA LEU A 186 -2.46 5.49 10.00
C LEU A 186 -3.39 4.53 10.76
N VAL A 187 -2.93 4.07 11.94
CA VAL A 187 -3.58 2.99 12.69
C VAL A 187 -4.97 3.41 13.16
N GLU A 188 -5.10 4.60 13.75
CA GLU A 188 -6.37 5.09 14.27
C GLU A 188 -7.40 5.37 13.16
N GLU A 189 -6.95 5.86 12.01
CA GLU A 189 -7.81 6.08 10.86
C GLU A 189 -8.34 4.74 10.34
N ILE A 190 -7.49 3.73 10.20
CA ILE A 190 -7.88 2.40 9.72
C ILE A 190 -8.89 1.75 10.67
N LYS A 191 -8.69 1.85 11.99
CA LYS A 191 -9.63 1.31 12.99
C LYS A 191 -11.02 1.95 12.92
N LYS A 192 -11.10 3.23 12.50
CA LYS A 192 -12.37 3.99 12.39
C LYS A 192 -13.06 3.79 11.04
N MET A 193 -12.35 3.41 9.99
CA MET A 193 -12.90 3.28 8.65
C MET A 193 -14.00 2.21 8.56
N LYS A 194 -15.01 2.49 7.75
CA LYS A 194 -16.04 1.53 7.35
C LYS A 194 -15.72 0.99 5.97
N TYR A 195 -15.40 -0.28 5.92
CA TYR A 195 -15.10 -1.02 4.70
C TYR A 195 -15.63 -2.46 4.80
N ASP A 196 -15.75 -3.14 3.69
CA ASP A 196 -16.07 -4.58 3.63
C ASP A 196 -14.80 -5.41 3.41
N MET A 197 -13.84 -4.89 2.65
CA MET A 197 -12.60 -5.55 2.29
C MET A 197 -11.44 -4.58 2.43
N LEU A 198 -10.29 -5.05 2.93
CA LEU A 198 -9.07 -4.26 3.02
C LEU A 198 -7.86 -5.12 2.68
N SER A 199 -6.93 -4.56 1.91
CA SER A 199 -5.70 -5.23 1.48
C SER A 199 -4.46 -4.52 1.97
N PHE A 200 -3.41 -5.29 2.36
CA PHE A 200 -2.09 -4.72 2.63
C PHE A 200 -0.96 -5.73 2.37
N SER A 201 0.28 -5.22 2.31
CA SER A 201 1.53 -6.01 2.21
C SER A 201 2.45 -5.74 3.38
N ALA A 202 3.05 -6.79 3.95
CA ALA A 202 3.93 -6.67 5.12
C ALA A 202 5.20 -5.87 4.84
N HIS A 203 5.77 -5.96 3.63
CA HIS A 203 7.03 -5.28 3.28
C HIS A 203 6.93 -3.74 3.24
N LYS A 204 5.77 -3.14 3.42
CA LYS A 204 5.57 -1.68 3.52
C LYS A 204 5.60 -1.16 4.96
N LEU A 205 5.59 -2.08 5.95
CA LEU A 205 5.60 -1.74 7.37
C LEU A 205 6.74 -2.42 8.15
N GLY A 206 7.82 -2.82 7.46
CA GLY A 206 8.97 -3.47 8.09
C GLY A 206 8.85 -4.99 8.21
N GLY A 207 7.85 -5.59 7.57
CA GLY A 207 7.70 -7.04 7.44
C GLY A 207 8.39 -7.60 6.21
N PRO A 208 8.35 -8.94 6.01
CA PRO A 208 8.98 -9.59 4.87
C PRO A 208 8.17 -9.38 3.58
N GLN A 209 8.87 -9.47 2.45
CA GLN A 209 8.26 -9.63 1.13
C GLN A 209 7.61 -11.01 1.01
N GLY A 210 6.65 -11.16 0.10
CA GLY A 210 5.98 -12.45 -0.17
C GLY A 210 4.84 -12.78 0.80
N ILE A 211 4.43 -11.86 1.65
CA ILE A 211 3.28 -12.00 2.56
C ILE A 211 2.51 -10.68 2.69
N GLY A 212 1.20 -10.81 2.87
CA GLY A 212 0.26 -9.76 3.20
C GLY A 212 -1.03 -10.36 3.70
N ALA A 213 -2.07 -9.56 3.81
CA ALA A 213 -3.39 -10.07 4.16
C ALA A 213 -4.52 -9.34 3.45
N LEU A 214 -5.60 -10.07 3.26
CA LEU A 214 -6.93 -9.59 2.93
C LEU A 214 -7.78 -9.65 4.20
N VAL A 215 -8.38 -8.53 4.57
CA VAL A 215 -9.42 -8.49 5.60
C VAL A 215 -10.79 -8.53 4.93
N LEU A 216 -11.65 -9.42 5.40
CA LEU A 216 -13.05 -9.52 5.00
C LEU A 216 -13.91 -9.23 6.24
N ARG A 217 -14.48 -8.01 6.34
CA ARG A 217 -15.26 -7.57 7.52
C ARG A 217 -16.59 -8.29 7.60
N LYS A 218 -16.88 -8.89 8.74
CA LYS A 218 -18.18 -9.51 9.00
C LYS A 218 -19.25 -8.47 9.25
N LYS A 219 -20.37 -8.57 8.52
CA LYS A 219 -21.60 -7.84 8.82
C LYS A 219 -22.70 -8.86 9.14
N ASN A 220 -23.34 -8.74 10.29
CA ASN A 220 -24.34 -9.71 10.75
C ASN A 220 -23.81 -11.15 10.70
N TYR A 221 -22.59 -11.37 11.20
CA TYR A 221 -21.88 -12.66 11.24
C TYR A 221 -21.53 -13.28 9.86
N LYS A 222 -21.76 -12.56 8.75
CA LYS A 222 -21.45 -13.03 7.39
C LYS A 222 -20.28 -12.23 6.81
N LEU A 223 -19.34 -12.96 6.20
CA LEU A 223 -18.27 -12.36 5.40
C LEU A 223 -18.84 -11.76 4.10
N PRO A 224 -18.15 -10.78 3.49
CA PRO A 224 -18.42 -10.37 2.12
C PRO A 224 -18.45 -11.58 1.17
N PRO A 225 -19.25 -11.53 0.10
CA PRO A 225 -19.49 -12.68 -0.78
C PRO A 225 -18.31 -12.97 -1.74
N VAL A 226 -17.10 -12.92 -1.21
CA VAL A 226 -15.85 -13.19 -1.93
C VAL A 226 -15.65 -14.70 -2.03
N LYS A 227 -15.27 -15.20 -3.22
CA LYS A 227 -14.90 -16.57 -3.48
C LYS A 227 -13.41 -16.67 -3.84
N ALA A 228 -12.83 -17.84 -3.62
CA ALA A 228 -11.48 -18.12 -4.06
C ALA A 228 -11.31 -17.89 -5.57
N ILE A 229 -10.16 -17.37 -5.96
CA ILE A 229 -9.75 -17.23 -7.37
C ILE A 229 -8.72 -18.29 -7.78
N MET A 230 -8.19 -19.02 -6.82
CA MET A 230 -7.35 -20.21 -6.98
C MET A 230 -8.01 -21.37 -6.25
N TYR A 231 -7.74 -22.61 -6.68
CA TYR A 231 -8.35 -23.80 -6.11
C TYR A 231 -7.30 -24.75 -5.55
N GLY A 232 -7.60 -25.41 -4.44
CA GLY A 232 -6.69 -26.31 -3.75
C GLY A 232 -7.24 -26.79 -2.40
N GLY A 233 -6.38 -26.89 -1.39
CA GLY A 233 -6.73 -27.27 -0.04
C GLY A 233 -7.61 -26.25 0.71
N PRO A 234 -8.04 -26.58 1.95
CA PRO A 234 -8.95 -25.74 2.73
C PRO A 234 -8.27 -24.59 3.48
N GLN A 235 -6.98 -24.31 3.22
CA GLN A 235 -6.24 -23.27 3.90
C GLN A 235 -6.95 -21.92 3.77
N GLU A 236 -6.75 -21.06 4.77
CA GLU A 236 -7.40 -19.75 4.84
C GLU A 236 -8.91 -19.84 4.57
N HIS A 237 -9.55 -20.84 5.18
CA HIS A 237 -11.00 -21.13 5.03
C HIS A 237 -11.44 -21.33 3.57
N GLY A 238 -10.55 -21.81 2.71
CA GLY A 238 -10.80 -22.03 1.29
C GLY A 238 -10.76 -20.77 0.41
N ILE A 239 -10.45 -19.60 0.97
CA ILE A 239 -10.29 -18.34 0.21
C ILE A 239 -8.91 -18.30 -0.47
N ARG A 240 -7.87 -18.75 0.26
CA ARG A 240 -6.50 -18.79 -0.25
C ARG A 240 -5.87 -20.16 0.04
N PRO A 241 -6.00 -21.12 -0.87
CA PRO A 241 -5.44 -22.46 -0.70
C PRO A 241 -3.90 -22.46 -0.83
N GLY A 242 -3.28 -23.54 -0.39
CA GLY A 242 -1.84 -23.77 -0.42
C GLY A 242 -1.21 -23.70 0.96
N THR A 243 -0.14 -24.46 1.16
CA THR A 243 0.59 -24.52 2.44
C THR A 243 0.94 -23.14 2.96
N VAL A 244 0.57 -22.86 4.21
CA VAL A 244 0.81 -21.56 4.84
C VAL A 244 2.31 -21.39 5.09
N PRO A 245 2.94 -20.30 4.64
CA PRO A 245 4.37 -20.03 4.85
C PRO A 245 4.58 -19.50 6.28
N VAL A 246 4.70 -20.39 7.27
CA VAL A 246 4.64 -20.07 8.70
C VAL A 246 5.62 -18.97 9.11
N ALA A 247 6.87 -19.01 8.63
CA ALA A 247 7.87 -18.01 8.97
C ALA A 247 7.52 -16.61 8.42
N LEU A 248 6.98 -16.54 7.18
CA LEU A 248 6.54 -15.26 6.60
C LEU A 248 5.32 -14.72 7.35
N VAL A 249 4.38 -15.59 7.72
CA VAL A 249 3.19 -15.23 8.50
C VAL A 249 3.61 -14.70 9.88
N ALA A 250 4.52 -15.38 10.58
CA ALA A 250 5.08 -14.93 11.84
C ALA A 250 5.73 -13.54 11.72
N GLY A 251 6.54 -13.34 10.67
CA GLY A 251 7.15 -12.05 10.37
C GLY A 251 6.12 -10.95 10.09
N CYS A 252 5.04 -11.25 9.35
CA CYS A 252 3.95 -10.31 9.12
C CYS A 252 3.25 -9.94 10.43
N GLY A 253 2.94 -10.92 11.29
CA GLY A 253 2.33 -10.69 12.60
C GLY A 253 3.22 -9.81 13.48
N LYS A 254 4.52 -10.13 13.59
CA LYS A 254 5.48 -9.34 14.38
C LYS A 254 5.62 -7.91 13.87
N ALA A 255 5.65 -7.70 12.55
CA ALA A 255 5.68 -6.35 11.97
C ALA A 255 4.42 -5.55 12.34
N CYS A 256 3.26 -6.20 12.34
CA CYS A 256 1.99 -5.58 12.77
C CYS A 256 2.01 -5.23 14.27
N GLU A 257 2.51 -6.13 15.12
CA GLU A 257 2.64 -5.88 16.56
C GLU A 257 3.55 -4.66 16.84
N ILE A 258 4.73 -4.61 16.23
CA ILE A 258 5.66 -3.48 16.37
C ILE A 258 5.00 -2.19 15.88
N ALA A 259 4.33 -2.24 14.72
CA ALA A 259 3.64 -1.07 14.18
C ALA A 259 2.54 -0.57 15.12
N GLU A 260 1.75 -1.46 15.74
CA GLU A 260 0.71 -1.07 16.70
C GLU A 260 1.28 -0.40 17.97
N LEU A 261 2.44 -0.87 18.43
CA LEU A 261 3.09 -0.32 19.62
C LEU A 261 3.80 1.01 19.37
N GLU A 262 4.32 1.21 18.15
CA GLU A 262 5.27 2.29 17.86
C GLU A 262 4.74 3.36 16.89
N TYR A 263 3.55 3.24 16.30
CA TYR A 263 3.09 4.13 15.22
C TYR A 263 3.14 5.62 15.58
N ILE A 264 2.84 5.99 16.83
CA ILE A 264 2.90 7.38 17.29
C ILE A 264 4.34 7.91 17.26
N HIS A 265 5.26 7.18 17.88
CA HIS A 265 6.68 7.56 17.91
C HIS A 265 7.31 7.54 16.51
N ARG A 266 6.94 6.56 15.69
CA ARG A 266 7.36 6.51 14.28
C ARG A 266 6.83 7.70 13.48
N ALA A 267 5.59 8.15 13.73
CA ALA A 267 5.01 9.31 13.06
C ALA A 267 5.77 10.61 13.37
N GLU A 268 6.23 10.79 14.60
CA GLU A 268 7.07 11.94 15.02
C GLU A 268 8.42 11.94 14.27
N LYS A 269 9.09 10.78 14.21
CA LYS A 269 10.34 10.62 13.46
C LYS A 269 10.16 10.89 11.96
N LEU A 270 9.10 10.35 11.37
CA LEU A 270 8.77 10.57 9.96
C LEU A 270 8.55 12.05 9.66
N LYS A 271 7.84 12.76 10.57
CA LYS A 271 7.65 14.21 10.45
C LYS A 271 8.96 14.97 10.55
N PHE A 272 9.82 14.63 11.50
CA PHE A 272 11.14 15.24 11.64
C PHE A 272 11.97 15.10 10.35
N VAL A 273 11.99 13.92 9.73
CA VAL A 273 12.70 13.70 8.47
C VAL A 273 12.04 14.50 7.33
N LYS A 274 10.70 14.60 7.29
CA LYS A 274 10.00 15.45 6.32
C LYS A 274 10.44 16.90 6.41
N ASP A 275 10.43 17.44 7.62
CA ASP A 275 10.80 18.83 7.86
C ASP A 275 12.27 19.08 7.43
N LEU A 276 13.18 18.12 7.72
CA LEU A 276 14.57 18.18 7.30
C LEU A 276 14.73 18.17 5.76
N VAL A 277 14.04 17.27 5.07
CA VAL A 277 14.09 17.20 3.59
C VAL A 277 13.55 18.48 2.97
N LEU A 278 12.45 19.03 3.49
CA LEU A 278 11.87 20.29 3.03
C LEU A 278 12.82 21.48 3.27
N GLN A 279 13.47 21.54 4.43
CA GLN A 279 14.50 22.54 4.71
C GLN A 279 15.64 22.46 3.70
N MET A 280 16.20 21.27 3.47
CA MET A 280 17.31 21.07 2.53
C MET A 280 16.93 21.44 1.08
N LEU A 281 15.71 21.13 0.65
CA LEU A 281 15.18 21.56 -0.64
C LEU A 281 15.09 23.09 -0.71
N GLY A 282 14.54 23.75 0.30
CA GLY A 282 14.42 25.22 0.36
C GLY A 282 15.78 25.93 0.35
N GLU A 283 16.79 25.38 1.05
CA GLU A 283 18.15 25.91 1.09
C GLU A 283 18.98 25.59 -0.16
N SER A 284 18.53 24.64 -0.97
CA SER A 284 19.27 24.17 -2.14
C SER A 284 19.45 25.22 -3.23
N GLY A 285 18.54 26.21 -3.33
CA GLY A 285 18.47 27.18 -4.42
C GLY A 285 18.05 26.58 -5.77
N LEU A 286 17.48 25.37 -5.78
CA LEU A 286 16.77 24.79 -6.92
C LEU A 286 15.37 25.38 -7.00
N ASP A 287 14.86 25.55 -8.21
CA ASP A 287 13.44 25.80 -8.44
C ASP A 287 12.69 24.46 -8.38
N PHE A 288 11.71 24.37 -7.46
CA PHE A 288 10.95 23.12 -7.28
C PHE A 288 9.50 23.37 -6.89
N THR A 289 8.67 22.41 -7.21
CA THR A 289 7.29 22.32 -6.73
C THR A 289 7.01 20.94 -6.15
N ILE A 290 6.08 20.87 -5.19
CA ILE A 290 5.65 19.60 -4.60
C ILE A 290 4.29 19.22 -5.20
N ASN A 291 4.18 18.03 -5.77
CA ASN A 291 2.96 17.55 -6.37
C ASN A 291 1.95 17.10 -5.30
N GLY A 292 0.73 17.65 -5.36
CA GLY A 292 -0.34 17.36 -4.41
C GLY A 292 -0.36 18.25 -3.18
N ASP A 293 -1.50 18.29 -2.49
CA ASP A 293 -1.72 19.13 -1.32
C ASP A 293 -1.07 18.51 -0.06
N GLN A 294 -0.08 19.20 0.48
CA GLN A 294 0.69 18.72 1.62
C GLN A 294 -0.09 18.65 2.93
N ASN A 295 -1.27 19.29 3.03
CA ASN A 295 -2.17 19.15 4.17
C ASN A 295 -2.78 17.74 4.26
N TYR A 296 -2.81 17.01 3.16
CA TYR A 296 -3.31 15.63 3.07
C TYR A 296 -2.22 14.63 2.73
N CYS A 297 -0.95 14.98 2.87
CA CYS A 297 0.15 14.10 2.53
C CYS A 297 0.71 13.40 3.77
N MET A 298 1.08 12.14 3.60
CA MET A 298 1.84 11.36 4.59
C MET A 298 3.15 12.04 4.97
N ASN A 299 3.61 11.83 6.20
CA ASN A 299 4.89 12.37 6.66
C ASN A 299 6.12 11.59 6.19
N ASN A 300 5.95 10.53 5.41
CA ASN A 300 7.06 9.70 4.93
C ASN A 300 7.28 9.77 3.42
N THR A 301 6.63 10.70 2.72
CA THR A 301 6.66 10.76 1.25
C THR A 301 6.58 12.20 0.78
N LEU A 302 7.39 12.52 -0.25
CA LEU A 302 7.26 13.71 -1.08
C LEU A 302 7.36 13.31 -2.55
N ASN A 303 6.53 13.90 -3.39
CA ASN A 303 6.66 13.86 -4.83
C ASN A 303 7.06 15.26 -5.29
N VAL A 304 8.31 15.43 -5.76
CA VAL A 304 8.93 16.73 -5.99
C VAL A 304 9.30 16.86 -7.46
N CYS A 305 8.78 17.88 -8.12
CA CYS A 305 9.27 18.34 -9.43
C CYS A 305 10.46 19.28 -9.21
N LEU A 306 11.63 18.95 -9.73
CA LEU A 306 12.82 19.80 -9.78
C LEU A 306 12.86 20.42 -11.18
N HIS A 307 12.43 21.68 -11.33
CA HIS A 307 12.27 22.31 -12.63
C HIS A 307 13.59 22.33 -13.41
N GLY A 308 13.53 21.90 -14.68
CA GLY A 308 14.70 21.80 -15.57
C GLY A 308 15.61 20.60 -15.31
N VAL A 309 15.27 19.71 -14.37
CA VAL A 309 16.08 18.53 -14.03
C VAL A 309 15.38 17.24 -14.47
N SER A 310 15.94 16.55 -15.46
CA SER A 310 15.44 15.21 -15.83
C SER A 310 15.54 14.25 -14.65
N SER A 311 14.41 13.69 -14.21
CA SER A 311 14.36 12.72 -13.10
C SER A 311 15.19 11.46 -13.39
N GLU A 312 15.20 10.97 -14.64
CA GLU A 312 16.02 9.81 -15.04
C GLU A 312 17.51 10.11 -14.95
N ALA A 313 17.96 11.25 -15.50
CA ALA A 313 19.36 11.65 -15.41
C ALA A 313 19.80 11.80 -13.97
N LEU A 314 18.96 12.44 -13.14
CA LEU A 314 19.24 12.60 -11.71
C LEU A 314 19.40 11.26 -11.01
N MET A 315 18.44 10.33 -11.18
CA MET A 315 18.49 9.01 -10.55
C MET A 315 19.74 8.21 -10.97
N ILE A 316 20.09 8.23 -12.26
CA ILE A 316 21.28 7.51 -12.76
C ILE A 316 22.56 8.07 -12.16
N LEU A 317 22.71 9.41 -12.14
CA LEU A 317 23.92 10.09 -11.69
C LEU A 317 24.06 10.09 -10.16
N THR A 318 22.95 9.95 -9.43
CA THR A 318 22.96 10.03 -7.96
C THR A 318 22.69 8.71 -7.25
N LYS A 319 22.55 7.59 -7.96
CA LYS A 319 22.27 6.26 -7.39
C LYS A 319 23.26 5.81 -6.31
N GLN A 320 24.47 6.35 -6.31
CA GLN A 320 25.49 6.06 -5.30
C GLN A 320 25.32 6.88 -4.02
N TYR A 321 24.46 7.91 -4.03
CA TYR A 321 24.18 8.79 -2.90
C TYR A 321 22.80 8.51 -2.30
N CYS A 322 21.77 8.49 -3.16
CA CYS A 322 20.39 8.35 -2.75
C CYS A 322 19.64 7.29 -3.58
N GLY A 323 18.94 6.39 -2.90
CA GLY A 323 17.96 5.51 -3.54
C GLY A 323 16.62 6.21 -3.62
N ILE A 324 16.27 6.83 -4.75
CA ILE A 324 14.99 7.51 -5.02
C ILE A 324 14.29 6.89 -6.22
N SER A 325 13.02 7.25 -6.47
CA SER A 325 12.22 6.74 -7.58
C SER A 325 11.49 7.87 -8.30
N ASN A 326 11.04 7.64 -9.54
CA ASN A 326 10.17 8.57 -10.27
C ASN A 326 8.70 8.11 -10.33
N GLY A 327 8.31 7.13 -9.50
CA GLY A 327 6.94 6.59 -9.50
C GLY A 327 6.62 5.60 -10.62
N SER A 328 7.22 5.77 -11.80
CA SER A 328 7.01 4.88 -12.97
C SER A 328 7.98 3.69 -13.04
N ALA A 329 8.96 3.61 -12.16
CA ALA A 329 10.09 2.69 -12.22
C ALA A 329 9.73 1.18 -12.13
N CYS A 330 8.51 0.82 -11.80
CA CYS A 330 8.15 -0.58 -11.55
C CYS A 330 7.81 -1.41 -12.79
N THR A 331 7.71 -0.85 -14.00
CA THR A 331 6.96 -1.57 -15.06
C THR A 331 7.48 -1.54 -16.48
N SER A 332 8.52 -0.79 -16.84
CA SER A 332 8.89 -0.77 -18.28
C SER A 332 10.39 -0.68 -18.54
N LYS A 333 10.81 -1.41 -19.59
CA LYS A 333 12.10 -1.21 -20.25
C LYS A 333 12.17 0.14 -21.00
N SER A 334 11.07 0.92 -20.99
CA SER A 334 10.95 2.25 -21.58
C SER A 334 10.28 3.19 -20.58
N TYR A 335 10.77 4.43 -20.50
CA TYR A 335 10.17 5.50 -19.73
C TYR A 335 8.70 5.71 -20.15
N SER A 336 7.82 5.80 -19.18
CA SER A 336 6.44 6.29 -19.39
C SER A 336 6.10 7.29 -18.27
N PRO A 337 5.49 8.43 -18.58
CA PRO A 337 5.07 9.39 -17.57
C PRO A 337 4.17 8.75 -16.52
N SER A 338 4.25 9.22 -15.27
CA SER A 338 3.39 8.76 -14.19
C SER A 338 1.92 8.97 -14.54
N TYR A 339 1.16 7.87 -14.61
CA TYR A 339 -0.30 7.94 -14.83
C TYR A 339 -1.04 8.64 -13.69
N VAL A 340 -0.46 8.61 -12.47
CA VAL A 340 -1.01 9.30 -11.28
C VAL A 340 -0.91 10.80 -11.48
N LEU A 341 0.26 11.32 -11.83
CA LEU A 341 0.48 12.75 -12.05
C LEU A 341 -0.29 13.24 -13.29
N LEU A 342 -0.37 12.42 -14.36
CA LEU A 342 -1.22 12.71 -15.52
C LEU A 342 -2.70 12.82 -15.11
N ALA A 343 -3.20 11.90 -14.27
CA ALA A 343 -4.59 11.94 -13.80
C ALA A 343 -4.89 13.17 -12.92
N MET A 344 -3.88 13.69 -12.22
CA MET A 344 -3.94 14.95 -11.45
C MET A 344 -3.90 16.19 -12.35
N GLY A 345 -3.59 16.05 -13.64
CA GLY A 345 -3.48 17.18 -14.58
C GLY A 345 -2.11 17.88 -14.54
N VAL A 346 -1.09 17.24 -13.99
CA VAL A 346 0.29 17.77 -14.00
C VAL A 346 0.83 17.75 -15.44
N PRO A 347 1.44 18.84 -15.94
CA PRO A 347 2.04 18.88 -17.26
C PRO A 347 3.13 17.82 -17.45
N VAL A 348 3.24 17.24 -18.64
CA VAL A 348 4.21 16.15 -18.93
C VAL A 348 5.64 16.56 -18.61
N GLU A 349 6.04 17.77 -18.96
CA GLU A 349 7.37 18.31 -18.64
C GLU A 349 7.67 18.30 -17.12
N GLN A 350 6.68 18.66 -16.31
CA GLN A 350 6.84 18.61 -14.85
C GLN A 350 6.88 17.16 -14.32
N ILE A 351 6.14 16.25 -14.97
CA ILE A 351 6.18 14.82 -14.63
C ILE A 351 7.58 14.25 -14.88
N GLU A 352 8.21 14.60 -16.01
CA GLU A 352 9.57 14.17 -16.37
C GLU A 352 10.64 14.68 -15.40
N ASN A 353 10.36 15.80 -14.74
CA ASN A 353 11.22 16.42 -13.73
C ASN A 353 10.85 16.01 -12.30
N SER A 354 9.89 15.09 -12.12
CA SER A 354 9.37 14.69 -10.81
C SER A 354 10.03 13.42 -10.29
N VAL A 355 10.45 13.47 -9.01
CA VAL A 355 10.96 12.32 -8.26
C VAL A 355 10.09 12.08 -7.03
N ARG A 356 9.96 10.80 -6.65
CA ARG A 356 9.41 10.41 -5.36
C ARG A 356 10.54 10.15 -4.39
N ILE A 357 10.46 10.77 -3.22
CA ILE A 357 11.36 10.59 -2.09
C ILE A 357 10.52 10.03 -0.94
N SER A 358 10.90 8.87 -0.39
CA SER A 358 10.17 8.26 0.72
C SER A 358 11.13 7.59 1.71
N TRP A 359 10.88 7.77 3.00
CA TRP A 359 11.77 7.39 4.08
C TRP A 359 11.07 6.58 5.17
N GLY A 360 11.86 5.96 6.06
CA GLY A 360 11.41 5.26 7.25
C GLY A 360 11.69 6.05 8.54
N ALA A 361 11.13 5.57 9.64
CA ALA A 361 11.42 6.11 10.97
C ALA A 361 12.85 5.79 11.46
N ASP A 362 13.53 4.88 10.78
CA ASP A 362 14.91 4.46 10.96
C ASP A 362 15.91 5.17 10.05
N THR A 363 15.45 6.12 9.22
CA THR A 363 16.33 6.92 8.36
C THR A 363 17.27 7.78 9.21
N ASP A 364 18.59 7.58 9.05
CA ASP A 364 19.62 8.32 9.76
C ASP A 364 19.68 9.77 9.25
N PRO A 365 19.42 10.77 10.10
CA PRO A 365 19.40 12.17 9.69
C PRO A 365 20.77 12.72 9.23
N ASP A 366 21.88 12.24 9.78
CA ASP A 366 23.20 12.74 9.43
C ASP A 366 23.66 12.16 8.09
N LEU A 367 23.39 10.86 7.86
CA LEU A 367 23.59 10.23 6.55
C LEU A 367 22.69 10.90 5.49
N LEU A 368 21.42 11.17 5.84
CA LEU A 368 20.49 11.89 4.97
C LEU A 368 21.06 13.26 4.56
N LYS A 369 21.49 14.10 5.52
CA LYS A 369 22.09 15.40 5.24
C LYS A 369 23.29 15.29 4.31
N ALA A 370 24.20 14.36 4.61
CA ALA A 370 25.44 14.18 3.85
C ALA A 370 25.19 13.76 2.40
N GLU A 371 24.34 12.75 2.19
CA GLU A 371 24.17 12.15 0.86
C GLU A 371 23.12 12.91 0.02
N PHE A 372 22.05 13.40 0.64
CA PHE A 372 21.04 14.19 -0.05
C PHE A 372 21.56 15.54 -0.52
N SER A 373 22.50 16.19 0.24
CA SER A 373 23.19 17.40 -0.23
C SER A 373 24.00 17.17 -1.52
N LYS A 374 24.63 15.99 -1.67
CA LYS A 374 25.35 15.61 -2.90
C LYS A 374 24.39 15.46 -4.07
N MET A 375 23.22 14.83 -3.83
CA MET A 375 22.18 14.71 -4.83
C MET A 375 21.67 16.07 -5.28
N LEU A 376 21.35 16.99 -4.35
CA LEU A 376 20.90 18.35 -4.66
C LEU A 376 21.96 19.15 -5.41
N SER A 377 23.25 18.98 -5.07
CA SER A 377 24.36 19.60 -5.79
C SER A 377 24.47 19.10 -7.23
N MET A 378 24.17 17.82 -7.48
CA MET A 378 24.13 17.25 -8.83
C MET A 378 22.89 17.76 -9.59
N ALA A 379 21.74 17.85 -8.93
CA ALA A 379 20.51 18.41 -9.53
C ALA A 379 20.76 19.85 -10.04
N LYS A 380 21.48 20.67 -9.26
CA LYS A 380 21.88 22.03 -9.71
C LYS A 380 22.71 22.03 -10.98
N LYS A 381 23.61 21.08 -11.16
CA LYS A 381 24.43 20.99 -12.38
C LYS A 381 23.64 20.53 -13.58
N LEU A 382 22.55 19.79 -13.36
CA LEU A 382 21.66 19.33 -14.43
C LEU A 382 20.64 20.42 -14.83
N ALA A 383 20.33 21.37 -13.94
CA ALA A 383 19.42 22.48 -14.21
C ALA A 383 20.07 23.64 -14.99
N GLN A 384 21.41 23.65 -15.14
CA GLN A 384 22.21 24.61 -15.90
C GLN A 384 22.39 24.17 -17.35
#